data_69f3b092138084f7842c4669f0447103
#
_entry.id   69f3b092138084f7842c4669f0447103
#
_cell.length_a   1.000
_cell.length_b   1.000
_cell.length_c   1.000
_cell.angle_alpha   90.00
_cell.angle_beta   90.00
_cell.angle_gamma   90.00
#
_symmetry.space_group_name_H-M   'P 1'
#
loop_
_entity.id
_entity.type
_entity.pdbx_description
1 polymer ?
#
loop_
_entity_poly.entity_id
_entity_poly.type
_entity_poly.pdbx_seq_one_letter_code
_entity_poly.pdbx_strand_id
1 'polypeptide(L)'
;MGRQEEIIQKDMQSYLPVFSRYPMVLDHGNGAYVWDVNGRKYLDALGGIAVNVLGHNNPDLVSAVAEQAARLIHVSNLYYTEAQAEASDKLSRLTRDGKVFFGNSGAEANEGAIKAARKYAHTFAPNKSQIITARNSFHGRTLATLTATGQKKFHKGFEPLPTGFDYVDFNDAAALESLMSDET
;
A
#
# COMPACT_ATOMS: atom_id res chain seq x y z
N MET A 1 -21.66 -22.67 20.74
CA MET A 1 -20.75 -22.00 19.79
C MET A 1 -19.88 -21.06 20.60
N GLY A 2 -18.57 -21.10 20.45
CA GLY A 2 -17.68 -20.21 21.20
C GLY A 2 -17.63 -18.82 20.57
N ARG A 3 -17.11 -17.82 21.32
CA ARG A 3 -17.01 -16.42 20.85
C ARG A 3 -16.26 -16.30 19.51
N GLN A 4 -15.23 -17.11 19.31
CA GLN A 4 -14.47 -17.11 18.05
C GLN A 4 -15.32 -17.55 16.86
N GLU A 5 -16.08 -18.63 16.98
CA GLU A 5 -16.94 -19.14 15.92
C GLU A 5 -18.06 -18.14 15.59
N GLU A 6 -18.63 -17.48 16.58
CA GLU A 6 -19.65 -16.45 16.38
C GLU A 6 -19.13 -15.27 15.57
N ILE A 7 -17.91 -14.78 15.88
CA ILE A 7 -17.28 -13.68 15.15
C ILE A 7 -16.98 -14.08 13.72
N ILE A 8 -16.39 -15.28 13.51
CA ILE A 8 -16.07 -15.79 12.18
C ILE A 8 -17.35 -15.95 11.34
N GLN A 9 -18.41 -16.52 11.89
CA GLN A 9 -19.68 -16.67 11.16
C GLN A 9 -20.30 -15.33 10.79
N LYS A 10 -20.28 -14.36 11.70
CA LYS A 10 -20.78 -13.01 11.42
C LYS A 10 -19.99 -12.34 10.30
N ASP A 11 -18.67 -12.47 10.31
CA ASP A 11 -17.81 -11.96 9.25
C ASP A 11 -18.10 -12.64 7.90
N MET A 12 -18.21 -13.97 7.87
CA MET A 12 -18.50 -14.73 6.65
C MET A 12 -19.87 -14.39 6.03
N GLN A 13 -20.82 -13.95 6.81
CA GLN A 13 -22.15 -13.54 6.34
C GLN A 13 -22.13 -12.12 5.71
N SER A 14 -21.21 -11.26 6.12
CA SER A 14 -21.28 -9.83 5.81
C SER A 14 -20.09 -9.33 4.98
N TYR A 15 -18.96 -10.01 5.04
CA TYR A 15 -17.73 -9.59 4.37
C TYR A 15 -17.54 -10.29 3.04
N LEU A 16 -17.24 -9.54 1.98
CA LEU A 16 -16.94 -10.11 0.67
C LEU A 16 -15.67 -11.00 0.75
N PRO A 17 -15.74 -12.31 0.39
CA PRO A 17 -14.63 -13.26 0.60
C PRO A 17 -13.51 -13.11 -0.44
N VAL A 18 -12.85 -11.95 -0.46
CA VAL A 18 -11.73 -11.63 -1.39
C VAL A 18 -10.36 -12.05 -0.86
N PHE A 19 -10.28 -12.47 0.41
CA PHE A 19 -9.05 -12.92 1.06
C PHE A 19 -9.26 -14.24 1.80
N SER A 20 -8.28 -15.14 1.73
CA SER A 20 -8.21 -16.28 2.63
C SER A 20 -7.69 -15.81 4.00
N ARG A 21 -8.41 -16.15 5.07
CA ARG A 21 -8.04 -15.80 6.44
C ARG A 21 -7.72 -17.04 7.26
N TYR A 22 -6.82 -16.90 8.21
CA TYR A 22 -6.63 -17.92 9.22
C TYR A 22 -7.87 -17.98 10.14
N PRO A 23 -8.29 -19.17 10.61
CA PRO A 23 -9.46 -19.34 11.48
C PRO A 23 -9.13 -18.91 12.93
N MET A 24 -8.75 -17.66 13.10
CA MET A 24 -8.29 -17.06 14.34
C MET A 24 -8.88 -15.65 14.44
N VAL A 25 -9.34 -15.28 15.62
CA VAL A 25 -9.82 -13.93 15.93
C VAL A 25 -8.87 -13.29 16.91
N LEU A 26 -8.09 -12.32 16.45
CA LEU A 26 -7.20 -11.53 17.30
C LEU A 26 -8.01 -10.46 18.05
N ASP A 27 -7.67 -10.21 19.29
CA ASP A 27 -8.37 -9.28 20.18
C ASP A 27 -7.51 -8.04 20.46
N HIS A 28 -6.28 -8.24 20.95
CA HIS A 28 -5.38 -7.13 21.29
C HIS A 28 -3.92 -7.49 21.05
N GLY A 29 -3.06 -6.48 21.13
CA GLY A 29 -1.60 -6.64 21.00
C GLY A 29 -0.83 -5.73 21.94
N ASN A 30 0.42 -6.13 22.26
CA ASN A 30 1.38 -5.33 23.02
C ASN A 30 2.81 -5.66 22.57
N GLY A 31 3.55 -4.67 22.12
CA GLY A 31 4.88 -4.85 21.54
C GLY A 31 4.83 -5.82 20.35
N ALA A 32 5.62 -6.87 20.39
CA ALA A 32 5.69 -7.90 19.35
C ALA A 32 4.69 -9.06 19.54
N TYR A 33 3.72 -8.92 20.42
CA TYR A 33 2.79 -10.02 20.75
C TYR A 33 1.34 -9.62 20.51
N VAL A 34 0.54 -10.61 20.11
CA VAL A 34 -0.93 -10.50 19.98
C VAL A 34 -1.61 -11.62 20.75
N TRP A 35 -2.85 -11.39 21.11
CA TRP A 35 -3.70 -12.39 21.81
C TRP A 35 -4.99 -12.59 21.01
N ASP A 36 -5.43 -13.83 20.93
CA ASP A 36 -6.74 -14.14 20.40
C ASP A 36 -7.86 -13.93 21.43
N VAL A 37 -9.10 -14.01 20.99
CA VAL A 37 -10.29 -13.85 21.84
C VAL A 37 -10.44 -14.93 22.92
N ASN A 38 -9.65 -16.01 22.85
CA ASN A 38 -9.59 -17.08 23.85
C ASN A 38 -8.43 -16.87 24.84
N GLY A 39 -7.67 -15.75 24.72
CA GLY A 39 -6.56 -15.39 25.58
C GLY A 39 -5.24 -16.07 25.24
N ARG A 40 -5.14 -16.79 24.12
CA ARG A 40 -3.88 -17.39 23.69
C ARG A 40 -2.95 -16.34 23.09
N LYS A 41 -1.70 -16.35 23.53
CA LYS A 41 -0.64 -15.43 23.13
C LYS A 41 0.13 -15.96 21.93
N TYR A 42 0.46 -15.07 20.97
CA TYR A 42 1.27 -15.36 19.78
C TYR A 42 2.35 -14.30 19.59
N LEU A 43 3.50 -14.69 19.06
CA LEU A 43 4.49 -13.76 18.55
C LEU A 43 4.03 -13.28 17.16
N ASP A 44 3.84 -11.98 16.99
CA ASP A 44 3.50 -11.39 15.71
C ASP A 44 4.77 -11.08 14.89
N ALA A 45 5.28 -12.09 14.21
CA ALA A 45 6.41 -11.95 13.30
C ALA A 45 6.01 -11.39 11.91
N LEU A 46 4.70 -11.16 11.68
CA LEU A 46 4.17 -10.63 10.42
C LEU A 46 3.99 -9.10 10.46
N GLY A 47 3.66 -8.55 11.64
CA GLY A 47 3.49 -7.11 11.87
C GLY A 47 2.49 -6.45 10.91
N GLY A 48 1.37 -7.12 10.58
CA GLY A 48 0.40 -6.61 9.60
C GLY A 48 0.98 -6.50 8.18
N ILE A 49 1.85 -7.41 7.77
CA ILE A 49 2.65 -7.40 6.54
C ILE A 49 3.60 -6.18 6.53
N ALA A 50 4.46 -6.13 7.58
CA ALA A 50 5.49 -5.10 7.80
C ALA A 50 4.96 -3.64 7.94
N VAL A 51 3.71 -3.48 8.34
CA VAL A 51 3.09 -2.16 8.57
C VAL A 51 3.32 -1.70 10.01
N ASN A 52 3.17 -2.59 10.99
CA ASN A 52 3.21 -2.27 12.42
C ASN A 52 4.65 -2.31 12.97
N VAL A 53 5.52 -1.43 12.45
CA VAL A 53 6.96 -1.44 12.76
C VAL A 53 7.29 -0.98 14.19
N LEU A 54 6.41 -0.25 14.87
CA LEU A 54 6.57 0.18 16.26
C LEU A 54 6.03 -0.85 17.27
N GLY A 55 5.46 -1.96 16.78
CA GLY A 55 4.74 -2.91 17.60
C GLY A 55 3.34 -2.43 18.00
N HIS A 56 2.60 -3.33 18.61
CA HIS A 56 1.24 -3.07 19.09
C HIS A 56 1.26 -2.21 20.36
N ASN A 57 0.28 -1.34 20.51
CA ASN A 57 0.06 -0.53 21.71
C ASN A 57 1.29 0.30 22.13
N ASN A 58 2.02 0.86 21.16
CA ASN A 58 3.12 1.80 21.48
C ASN A 58 2.53 3.07 22.12
N PRO A 59 2.94 3.43 23.35
CA PRO A 59 2.29 4.50 24.10
C PRO A 59 2.44 5.87 23.44
N ASP A 60 3.58 6.16 22.82
CA ASP A 60 3.83 7.45 22.18
C ASP A 60 2.95 7.60 20.93
N LEU A 61 2.80 6.53 20.14
CA LEU A 61 1.91 6.52 18.99
C LEU A 61 0.45 6.68 19.40
N VAL A 62 0.02 5.95 20.44
CA VAL A 62 -1.36 6.02 20.96
C VAL A 62 -1.68 7.43 21.44
N SER A 63 -0.77 8.06 22.22
CA SER A 63 -0.94 9.44 22.70
C SER A 63 -1.03 10.43 21.55
N ALA A 64 -0.08 10.39 20.61
CA ALA A 64 -0.04 11.30 19.48
C ALA A 64 -1.32 11.22 18.60
N VAL A 65 -1.82 9.99 18.35
CA VAL A 65 -3.07 9.79 17.60
C VAL A 65 -4.28 10.34 18.38
N ALA A 66 -4.38 10.07 19.67
CA ALA A 66 -5.48 10.55 20.51
C ALA A 66 -5.50 12.07 20.61
N GLU A 67 -4.36 12.70 20.84
CA GLU A 67 -4.20 14.15 20.91
C GLU A 67 -4.56 14.83 19.58
N GLN A 68 -4.05 14.32 18.46
CA GLN A 68 -4.36 14.85 17.14
C GLN A 68 -5.83 14.66 16.76
N ALA A 69 -6.42 13.50 17.08
CA ALA A 69 -7.85 13.24 16.83
C ALA A 69 -8.76 14.18 17.63
N ALA A 70 -8.38 14.51 18.87
CA ALA A 70 -9.10 15.48 19.68
C ALA A 70 -8.96 16.93 19.17
N ARG A 71 -7.89 17.25 18.44
CA ARG A 71 -7.60 18.58 17.92
C ARG A 71 -8.19 18.80 16.52
N LEU A 72 -7.90 17.89 15.58
CA LEU A 72 -8.32 18.01 14.18
C LEU A 72 -8.17 16.68 13.46
N ILE A 73 -9.26 16.13 12.92
CA ILE A 73 -9.25 14.84 12.21
C ILE A 73 -9.01 15.01 10.71
N HIS A 74 -9.83 15.85 10.02
CA HIS A 74 -9.78 15.98 8.56
C HIS A 74 -10.33 17.31 8.08
N VAL A 75 -9.65 17.92 7.12
CA VAL A 75 -10.05 19.21 6.51
C VAL A 75 -9.92 19.23 4.99
N SER A 76 -9.74 18.06 4.35
CA SER A 76 -9.46 17.96 2.91
C SER A 76 -8.10 18.61 2.51
N ASN A 77 -7.76 18.50 1.24
CA ASN A 77 -6.58 19.17 0.65
C ASN A 77 -6.82 20.67 0.35
N LEU A 78 -7.94 21.21 0.80
CA LEU A 78 -8.26 22.65 0.63
C LEU A 78 -7.53 23.55 1.62
N TYR A 79 -7.02 22.97 2.72
CA TYR A 79 -6.37 23.71 3.79
C TYR A 79 -5.02 23.11 4.16
N TYR A 80 -4.12 23.95 4.62
CA TYR A 80 -2.86 23.51 5.20
C TYR A 80 -3.06 23.04 6.64
N THR A 81 -2.32 22.01 7.06
CA THR A 81 -2.26 21.56 8.44
C THR A 81 -0.80 21.45 8.89
N GLU A 82 -0.53 21.77 10.14
CA GLU A 82 0.80 21.72 10.72
C GLU A 82 1.40 20.32 10.65
N ALA A 83 0.64 19.30 11.08
CA ALA A 83 1.09 17.90 11.06
C ALA A 83 1.50 17.41 9.66
N GLN A 84 0.74 17.79 8.62
CA GLN A 84 1.08 17.41 7.24
C GLN A 84 2.31 18.16 6.74
N ALA A 85 2.45 19.46 7.08
CA ALA A 85 3.60 20.24 6.68
C ALA A 85 4.89 19.72 7.31
N GLU A 86 4.88 19.42 8.61
CA GLU A 86 6.03 18.82 9.31
C GLU A 86 6.40 17.44 8.77
N ALA A 87 5.40 16.58 8.53
CA ALA A 87 5.65 15.25 7.95
C ALA A 87 6.26 15.37 6.54
N SER A 88 5.75 16.29 5.71
CA SER A 88 6.29 16.56 4.38
C SER A 88 7.73 17.04 4.42
N ASP A 89 8.05 17.97 5.31
CA ASP A 89 9.40 18.51 5.47
C ASP A 89 10.40 17.43 5.90
N LYS A 90 10.04 16.62 6.90
CA LYS A 90 10.88 15.50 7.35
C LYS A 90 11.13 14.47 6.24
N LEU A 91 10.09 14.07 5.51
CA LEU A 91 10.21 13.12 4.41
C LEU A 91 11.00 13.68 3.23
N SER A 92 10.80 14.97 2.89
CA SER A 92 11.54 15.65 1.84
C SER A 92 13.05 15.61 2.10
N ARG A 93 13.49 15.95 3.32
CA ARG A 93 14.92 15.88 3.70
C ARG A 93 15.51 14.48 3.61
N LEU A 94 14.71 13.43 3.89
CA LEU A 94 15.15 12.04 3.77
C LEU A 94 15.25 11.57 2.31
N THR A 95 14.60 12.26 1.38
CA THR A 95 14.50 11.89 -0.04
C THR A 95 15.20 12.91 -0.97
N ARG A 96 16.31 13.49 -0.54
CA ARG A 96 17.11 14.46 -1.32
C ARG A 96 16.28 15.66 -1.79
N ASP A 97 15.51 16.25 -0.88
CA ASP A 97 14.64 17.40 -1.11
C ASP A 97 13.52 17.16 -2.16
N GLY A 98 13.12 15.92 -2.32
CA GLY A 98 11.99 15.54 -3.15
C GLY A 98 10.66 16.07 -2.60
N LYS A 99 9.66 16.23 -3.47
CA LYS A 99 8.30 16.59 -3.04
C LYS A 99 7.52 15.34 -2.61
N VAL A 100 6.68 15.48 -1.60
CA VAL A 100 5.93 14.37 -1.02
C VAL A 100 4.49 14.38 -1.50
N PHE A 101 3.99 13.22 -1.89
CA PHE A 101 2.58 12.98 -2.16
C PHE A 101 2.05 11.93 -1.17
N PHE A 102 0.99 12.28 -0.44
CA PHE A 102 0.33 11.35 0.48
C PHE A 102 -0.86 10.67 -0.17
N GLY A 103 -0.95 9.36 -0.02
CA GLY A 103 -2.08 8.52 -0.40
C GLY A 103 -2.53 7.67 0.78
N ASN A 104 -3.72 7.09 0.71
CA ASN A 104 -4.26 6.23 1.77
C ASN A 104 -3.70 4.80 1.72
N SER A 105 -3.02 4.45 0.65
CA SER A 105 -2.47 3.11 0.44
C SER A 105 -1.27 3.14 -0.49
N GLY A 106 -0.46 2.06 -0.49
CA GLY A 106 0.60 1.86 -1.47
C GLY A 106 0.08 1.81 -2.92
N ALA A 107 -1.14 1.31 -3.13
CA ALA A 107 -1.77 1.34 -4.45
C ALA A 107 -2.00 2.78 -4.92
N GLU A 108 -2.54 3.65 -4.09
CA GLU A 108 -2.74 5.08 -4.43
C GLU A 108 -1.41 5.82 -4.64
N ALA A 109 -0.39 5.50 -3.84
CA ALA A 109 0.94 6.06 -4.04
C ALA A 109 1.52 5.66 -5.40
N ASN A 110 1.39 4.39 -5.80
CA ASN A 110 1.80 3.90 -7.11
C ASN A 110 0.96 4.49 -8.25
N GLU A 111 -0.35 4.65 -8.09
CA GLU A 111 -1.20 5.39 -9.05
C GLU A 111 -0.69 6.84 -9.22
N GLY A 112 -0.34 7.50 -8.12
CA GLY A 112 0.26 8.83 -8.13
C GLY A 112 1.58 8.86 -8.90
N ALA A 113 2.46 7.89 -8.68
CA ALA A 113 3.74 7.77 -9.36
C ALA A 113 3.58 7.52 -10.87
N ILE A 114 2.71 6.58 -11.27
CA ILE A 114 2.39 6.28 -12.67
C ILE A 114 1.87 7.54 -13.40
N LYS A 115 0.92 8.24 -12.77
CA LYS A 115 0.34 9.47 -13.32
C LYS A 115 1.38 10.58 -13.42
N ALA A 116 2.22 10.76 -12.40
CA ALA A 116 3.27 11.77 -12.39
C ALA A 116 4.31 11.51 -13.48
N ALA A 117 4.76 10.26 -13.62
CA ALA A 117 5.69 9.85 -14.67
C ALA A 117 5.15 10.13 -16.07
N ARG A 118 3.94 9.67 -16.36
CA ARG A 118 3.28 9.90 -17.67
C ARG A 118 3.06 11.39 -17.94
N LYS A 119 2.55 12.14 -16.97
CA LYS A 119 2.33 13.58 -17.12
C LYS A 119 3.63 14.34 -17.37
N TYR A 120 4.69 14.01 -16.65
CA TYR A 120 6.01 14.61 -16.84
C TYR A 120 6.57 14.28 -18.23
N ALA A 121 6.56 13.01 -18.62
CA ALA A 121 7.04 12.58 -19.92
C ALA A 121 6.34 13.30 -21.10
N HIS A 122 5.03 13.48 -21.01
CA HIS A 122 4.25 14.21 -22.03
C HIS A 122 4.62 15.69 -22.17
N THR A 123 5.38 16.29 -21.25
CA THR A 123 5.85 17.68 -21.41
C THR A 123 6.94 17.84 -22.46
N PHE A 124 7.67 16.76 -22.79
CA PHE A 124 8.76 16.79 -23.77
C PHE A 124 8.66 15.69 -24.85
N ALA A 125 7.87 14.64 -24.61
CA ALA A 125 7.67 13.53 -25.54
C ALA A 125 6.24 12.98 -25.41
N PRO A 126 5.28 13.45 -26.21
CA PRO A 126 3.84 13.09 -26.08
C PRO A 126 3.56 11.58 -26.16
N ASN A 127 4.42 10.81 -26.82
CA ASN A 127 4.26 9.35 -26.97
C ASN A 127 4.86 8.54 -25.80
N LYS A 128 5.59 9.17 -24.88
CA LYS A 128 6.16 8.50 -23.73
C LYS A 128 5.10 8.16 -22.69
N SER A 129 4.63 6.92 -22.73
CA SER A 129 3.59 6.44 -21.80
C SER A 129 3.87 5.03 -21.26
N GLN A 130 4.90 4.37 -21.79
CA GLN A 130 5.27 3.01 -21.45
C GLN A 130 5.97 2.96 -20.09
N ILE A 131 5.61 1.98 -19.27
CA ILE A 131 6.19 1.73 -17.94
C ILE A 131 6.66 0.29 -17.91
N ILE A 132 7.91 0.07 -17.53
CA ILE A 132 8.47 -1.27 -17.36
C ILE A 132 8.47 -1.61 -15.88
N THR A 133 7.98 -2.81 -15.54
CA THR A 133 7.95 -3.31 -14.17
C THR A 133 8.60 -4.69 -14.08
N ALA A 134 9.02 -5.08 -12.88
CA ALA A 134 9.61 -6.40 -12.68
C ALA A 134 8.55 -7.50 -12.62
N ARG A 135 8.83 -8.67 -13.22
CA ARG A 135 8.05 -9.89 -13.03
C ARG A 135 8.05 -10.28 -11.54
N ASN A 136 6.97 -10.90 -11.10
CA ASN A 136 6.74 -11.29 -9.71
C ASN A 136 6.70 -10.11 -8.70
N SER A 137 6.66 -8.87 -9.18
CA SER A 137 6.46 -7.69 -8.36
C SER A 137 5.02 -7.57 -7.86
N PHE A 138 4.81 -6.66 -6.90
CA PHE A 138 3.48 -6.29 -6.43
C PHE A 138 3.40 -4.75 -6.31
N HIS A 139 2.42 -4.15 -7.00
CA HIS A 139 2.24 -2.69 -7.02
C HIS A 139 0.89 -2.22 -6.47
N GLY A 140 -0.05 -3.12 -6.27
CA GLY A 140 -1.38 -2.79 -5.74
C GLY A 140 -2.52 -3.57 -6.40
N ARG A 141 -3.75 -3.15 -6.09
CA ARG A 141 -4.98 -3.84 -6.54
C ARG A 141 -5.96 -2.92 -7.29
N THR A 142 -5.60 -1.66 -7.57
CA THR A 142 -6.31 -0.82 -8.54
C THR A 142 -5.99 -1.28 -9.96
N LEU A 143 -6.77 -0.93 -10.96
CA LEU A 143 -6.58 -1.45 -12.31
C LEU A 143 -5.18 -1.16 -12.88
N ALA A 144 -4.64 0.06 -12.72
CA ALA A 144 -3.30 0.35 -13.22
C ALA A 144 -2.20 -0.32 -12.38
N THR A 145 -2.31 -0.32 -11.05
CA THR A 145 -1.33 -1.01 -10.20
C THR A 145 -1.41 -2.53 -10.28
N LEU A 146 -2.61 -3.07 -10.55
CA LEU A 146 -2.81 -4.47 -10.86
C LEU A 146 -2.08 -4.83 -12.16
N THR A 147 -2.23 -4.00 -13.20
CA THR A 147 -1.51 -4.16 -14.47
C THR A 147 0.00 -4.08 -14.25
N ALA A 148 0.48 -3.08 -13.51
CA ALA A 148 1.90 -2.95 -13.15
C ALA A 148 2.44 -4.15 -12.37
N THR A 149 1.59 -4.88 -11.63
CA THR A 149 1.97 -6.08 -10.89
C THR A 149 2.32 -7.21 -11.86
N GLY A 150 3.60 -7.59 -11.91
CA GLY A 150 4.15 -8.58 -12.86
C GLY A 150 3.76 -10.04 -12.57
N GLN A 151 2.51 -10.30 -12.24
CA GLN A 151 1.99 -11.62 -11.86
C GLN A 151 0.65 -11.91 -12.56
N LYS A 152 0.69 -12.64 -13.67
CA LYS A 152 -0.48 -12.95 -14.51
C LYS A 152 -1.68 -13.54 -13.76
N LYS A 153 -1.44 -14.28 -12.65
CA LYS A 153 -2.52 -14.86 -11.84
C LYS A 153 -3.47 -13.82 -11.26
N PHE A 154 -2.99 -12.58 -11.05
CA PHE A 154 -3.81 -11.49 -10.53
C PHE A 154 -4.54 -10.70 -11.61
N HIS A 155 -4.14 -10.84 -12.86
CA HIS A 155 -4.76 -10.15 -14.00
C HIS A 155 -6.05 -10.84 -14.46
N LYS A 156 -6.08 -12.18 -14.33
CA LYS A 156 -7.17 -13.03 -14.84
C LYS A 156 -8.53 -12.60 -14.28
N GLY A 157 -9.47 -12.29 -15.18
CA GLY A 157 -10.84 -11.91 -14.86
C GLY A 157 -11.06 -10.42 -14.66
N PHE A 158 -10.01 -9.58 -14.87
CA PHE A 158 -10.08 -8.11 -14.76
C PHE A 158 -9.81 -7.40 -16.09
N GLU A 159 -9.70 -8.16 -17.18
CA GLU A 159 -9.49 -7.62 -18.52
C GLU A 159 -10.75 -6.90 -19.07
N PRO A 160 -10.59 -5.84 -19.88
CA PRO A 160 -9.34 -5.30 -20.39
C PRO A 160 -8.58 -4.48 -19.35
N LEU A 161 -7.26 -4.73 -19.24
CA LEU A 161 -6.37 -3.97 -18.35
C LEU A 161 -5.84 -2.70 -19.06
N PRO A 162 -5.48 -1.65 -18.31
CA PRO A 162 -4.80 -0.48 -18.86
C PRO A 162 -3.55 -0.86 -19.67
N THR A 163 -3.35 -0.22 -20.81
CA THR A 163 -2.17 -0.42 -21.67
C THR A 163 -0.96 0.38 -21.22
N GLY A 164 0.21 0.12 -21.85
CA GLY A 164 1.44 0.84 -21.59
C GLY A 164 2.23 0.26 -20.41
N PHE A 165 2.25 -1.06 -20.26
CA PHE A 165 3.04 -1.77 -19.24
C PHE A 165 3.77 -2.97 -19.87
N ASP A 166 5.09 -3.03 -19.68
CA ASP A 166 5.94 -4.16 -19.99
C ASP A 166 6.58 -4.76 -18.74
N TYR A 167 7.08 -5.99 -18.87
CA TYR A 167 7.61 -6.75 -17.75
C TYR A 167 8.98 -7.33 -18.05
N VAL A 168 9.93 -7.11 -17.14
CA VAL A 168 11.28 -7.64 -17.19
C VAL A 168 11.56 -8.53 -15.97
N ASP A 169 12.45 -9.48 -16.10
CA ASP A 169 12.89 -10.26 -14.93
C ASP A 169 13.73 -9.40 -13.99
N PHE A 170 13.56 -9.63 -12.68
CA PHE A 170 14.28 -8.86 -11.68
C PHE A 170 15.80 -9.05 -11.85
N ASN A 171 16.55 -7.95 -11.80
CA ASN A 171 18.00 -7.90 -11.96
C ASN A 171 18.52 -8.33 -13.36
N ASP A 172 17.70 -8.24 -14.40
CA ASP A 172 18.09 -8.45 -15.79
C ASP A 172 18.20 -7.10 -16.53
N ALA A 173 19.38 -6.46 -16.44
CA ALA A 173 19.65 -5.17 -17.06
C ALA A 173 19.62 -5.26 -18.60
N ALA A 174 20.09 -6.37 -19.19
CA ALA A 174 20.10 -6.54 -20.63
C ALA A 174 18.68 -6.64 -21.22
N ALA A 175 17.80 -7.39 -20.55
CA ALA A 175 16.40 -7.44 -20.92
C ALA A 175 15.69 -6.08 -20.74
N LEU A 176 16.02 -5.34 -19.68
CA LEU A 176 15.50 -3.98 -19.48
C LEU A 176 15.90 -3.05 -20.61
N GLU A 177 17.20 -3.00 -20.97
CA GLU A 177 17.70 -2.20 -22.08
C GLU A 177 17.03 -2.56 -23.41
N SER A 178 16.79 -3.85 -23.67
CA SER A 178 16.13 -4.32 -24.90
C SER A 178 14.65 -3.89 -25.01
N LEU A 179 13.97 -3.67 -23.87
CA LEU A 179 12.59 -3.22 -23.80
C LEU A 179 12.45 -1.69 -23.85
N MET A 180 13.51 -0.96 -23.54
CA MET A 180 13.49 0.51 -23.59
C MET A 180 13.35 1.02 -25.02
N SER A 181 12.46 1.98 -25.21
CA SER A 181 12.20 2.64 -26.48
C SER A 181 11.95 4.12 -26.27
N ASP A 182 11.68 4.84 -27.35
CA ASP A 182 11.28 6.27 -27.28
C ASP A 182 9.95 6.48 -26.56
N GLU A 183 9.18 5.43 -26.35
CA GLU A 183 7.90 5.46 -25.63
C GLU A 183 8.04 5.17 -24.12
N THR A 184 9.25 4.71 -23.65
CA THR A 184 9.50 4.33 -22.25
C THR A 184 9.84 5.53 -21.38
#